data_24b7e04f83c9becd821264f699bdd583
#
_entry.id   24b7e04f83c9becd821264f699bdd583
#
_cell.length_a   1.000
_cell.length_b   1.000
_cell.length_c   1.000
_cell.angle_alpha   90.00
_cell.angle_beta   90.00
_cell.angle_gamma   90.00
#
_symmetry.space_group_name_H-M   'P 1'
#
loop_
_entity.id
_entity.type
_entity.pdbx_description
1 polymer ?
#
loop_
_entity_poly.entity_id
_entity_poly.type
_entity_poly.pdbx_seq_one_letter_code
_entity_poly.pdbx_strand_id
1 'polypeptide(L)'
;NPDGPYYDSEGQDMIDAHGPRGSFFDDRAIEPYGVKLVGNFLFRSDYEFYGYVSPGHNSAYYEPENGKYFIIFHTRFPRGGEYHEVRVHQMLFNEDGWPVITPLPYAYETTEQLLVGEVVGGYLYVNHGKDISSQRKTAVEMALNQDGTITGEVTGTWQLKGDYLVELSIEQSLFKGVFLRQWDPAAAAYVMTFSALSEEGIAIWGKEVKKELLEVE
;
A
#
# COMPACT_ATOMS: atom_id res chain seq x y z
N ASN A 1 16.13 19.35 -2.96
CA ASN A 1 17.57 19.45 -3.15
C ASN A 1 18.15 18.04 -3.36
N PRO A 2 18.70 17.69 -4.54
CA PRO A 2 19.26 16.38 -4.81
C PRO A 2 20.47 16.04 -3.95
N ASP A 3 21.11 17.02 -3.32
CA ASP A 3 22.26 16.83 -2.45
C ASP A 3 21.87 16.63 -0.97
N GLY A 4 20.58 16.60 -0.66
CA GLY A 4 20.04 16.52 0.70
C GLY A 4 20.06 17.86 1.46
N PRO A 5 19.89 17.87 2.78
CA PRO A 5 19.65 16.69 3.61
C PRO A 5 18.31 16.01 3.27
N TYR A 6 18.20 14.71 3.56
CA TYR A 6 16.98 13.92 3.38
C TYR A 6 16.41 13.55 4.75
N TYR A 7 15.12 13.76 4.92
CA TYR A 7 14.40 13.47 6.16
C TYR A 7 13.28 12.46 5.88
N ASP A 8 13.00 11.61 6.84
CA ASP A 8 11.83 10.74 6.81
C ASP A 8 10.55 11.48 7.27
N SER A 9 9.45 10.75 7.36
CA SER A 9 8.15 11.29 7.77
C SER A 9 8.09 11.80 9.21
N GLU A 10 8.99 11.34 10.07
CA GLU A 10 9.15 11.81 11.45
C GLU A 10 10.17 12.96 11.57
N GLY A 11 10.78 13.38 10.45
CA GLY A 11 11.79 14.43 10.41
C GLY A 11 13.18 13.97 10.85
N GLN A 12 13.45 12.68 10.88
CA GLN A 12 14.77 12.14 11.21
C GLN A 12 15.70 12.26 9.99
N ASP A 13 16.94 12.68 10.24
CA ASP A 13 17.93 12.79 9.17
C ASP A 13 18.34 11.38 8.68
N MET A 14 18.17 11.14 7.40
CA MET A 14 18.48 9.85 6.78
C MET A 14 19.98 9.54 6.73
N ILE A 15 20.85 10.49 7.06
CA ILE A 15 22.29 10.24 7.21
C ILE A 15 22.58 9.27 8.37
N ASP A 16 21.70 9.23 9.37
CA ASP A 16 21.77 8.35 10.52
C ASP A 16 21.20 6.96 10.27
N ALA A 17 20.53 6.76 9.12
CA ALA A 17 19.94 5.49 8.72
C ALA A 17 21.00 4.49 8.21
N HIS A 18 21.86 4.05 9.10
CA HIS A 18 22.89 3.07 8.80
C HIS A 18 23.00 2.02 9.89
N GLY A 19 23.30 0.80 9.48
CA GLY A 19 23.60 -0.27 10.40
C GLY A 19 25.11 -0.39 10.71
N PRO A 20 25.49 -1.35 11.55
CA PRO A 20 26.88 -1.65 11.84
C PRO A 20 27.68 -1.96 10.56
N ARG A 21 28.92 -1.52 10.48
CA ARG A 21 29.81 -1.84 9.36
C ARG A 21 29.94 -3.34 9.20
N GLY A 22 29.71 -3.85 8.00
CA GLY A 22 29.81 -5.27 7.69
C GLY A 22 28.53 -6.06 7.97
N SER A 23 27.42 -5.41 8.37
CA SER A 23 26.12 -6.07 8.39
C SER A 23 25.69 -6.36 6.95
N PHE A 24 25.26 -7.60 6.75
CA PHE A 24 24.61 -8.06 5.54
C PHE A 24 23.20 -8.43 5.96
N PHE A 25 22.17 -8.19 5.22
CA PHE A 25 20.79 -8.61 5.46
C PHE A 25 20.23 -8.30 6.87
N ASP A 26 18.97 -8.03 6.94
CA ASP A 26 18.16 -7.88 8.17
C ASP A 26 18.78 -6.95 9.23
N ASP A 27 19.42 -5.86 8.76
CA ASP A 27 19.94 -4.86 9.68
C ASP A 27 18.83 -4.07 10.34
N ARG A 28 18.40 -4.55 11.50
CA ARG A 28 17.30 -3.96 12.27
C ARG A 28 17.60 -2.56 12.79
N ALA A 29 18.86 -2.14 12.76
CA ALA A 29 19.22 -0.80 13.19
C ALA A 29 18.61 0.31 12.31
N ILE A 30 18.26 -0.02 11.07
CA ILE A 30 17.63 0.92 10.15
C ILE A 30 16.09 0.87 10.15
N GLU A 31 15.46 -0.07 10.85
CA GLU A 31 13.99 -0.17 10.94
C GLU A 31 13.30 1.13 11.39
N PRO A 32 13.86 1.91 12.34
CA PRO A 32 13.23 3.17 12.76
C PRO A 32 13.19 4.25 11.68
N TYR A 33 14.08 4.19 10.70
CA TYR A 33 14.26 5.25 9.72
C TYR A 33 13.45 5.03 8.44
N GLY A 34 13.12 6.15 7.78
CA GLY A 34 12.53 6.15 6.46
C GLY A 34 11.07 5.75 6.43
N VAL A 35 10.57 5.53 5.22
CA VAL A 35 9.19 5.16 4.93
C VAL A 35 9.18 3.82 4.22
N LYS A 36 8.49 2.84 4.76
CA LYS A 36 8.32 1.54 4.12
C LYS A 36 7.02 1.50 3.33
N LEU A 37 7.10 1.67 2.02
CA LEU A 37 5.93 1.72 1.13
C LEU A 37 5.34 0.34 0.81
N VAL A 38 6.18 -0.71 0.81
CA VAL A 38 5.78 -2.09 0.56
C VAL A 38 6.75 -3.07 1.21
N GLY A 39 6.26 -4.17 1.68
CA GLY A 39 7.04 -5.31 2.16
C GLY A 39 6.52 -6.62 1.59
N ASN A 40 6.95 -7.74 2.17
CA ASN A 40 6.40 -9.05 1.84
C ASN A 40 4.94 -9.10 2.26
N PHE A 41 4.04 -9.39 1.33
CA PHE A 41 2.61 -9.47 1.64
C PHE A 41 1.90 -10.57 0.86
N LEU A 42 0.70 -10.89 1.32
CA LEU A 42 -0.20 -11.84 0.67
C LEU A 42 -1.65 -11.37 0.85
N PHE A 43 -2.29 -11.01 -0.25
CA PHE A 43 -3.74 -11.00 -0.36
C PHE A 43 -4.20 -12.45 -0.55
N ARG A 44 -4.97 -12.94 0.40
CA ARG A 44 -5.50 -14.28 0.37
C ARG A 44 -6.97 -14.25 0.76
N SER A 45 -7.80 -14.76 -0.13
CA SER A 45 -9.18 -15.13 0.13
C SER A 45 -9.39 -16.57 -0.34
N ASP A 46 -10.60 -17.07 -0.28
CA ASP A 46 -10.94 -18.40 -0.84
C ASP A 46 -10.67 -18.46 -2.34
N TYR A 47 -10.69 -17.33 -3.01
CA TYR A 47 -10.56 -17.20 -4.48
C TYR A 47 -9.25 -16.57 -4.93
N GLU A 48 -8.45 -16.02 -4.01
CA GLU A 48 -7.27 -15.23 -4.35
C GLU A 48 -6.03 -15.67 -3.62
N PHE A 49 -4.92 -15.66 -4.34
CA PHE A 49 -3.59 -15.85 -3.82
C PHE A 49 -2.62 -14.92 -4.57
N TYR A 50 -2.60 -13.65 -4.19
CA TYR A 50 -1.76 -12.63 -4.79
C TYR A 50 -0.87 -11.97 -3.73
N GLY A 51 0.42 -11.81 -4.04
CA GLY A 51 1.35 -11.15 -3.12
C GLY A 51 2.73 -11.01 -3.68
N TYR A 52 3.60 -10.34 -2.92
CA TYR A 52 5.00 -10.16 -3.26
C TYR A 52 5.91 -10.74 -2.18
N VAL A 53 7.06 -11.21 -2.63
CA VAL A 53 8.15 -11.65 -1.77
C VAL A 53 9.41 -10.91 -2.19
N SER A 54 10.07 -10.28 -1.23
CA SER A 54 11.26 -9.46 -1.44
C SER A 54 11.10 -8.40 -2.54
N PRO A 55 10.06 -7.56 -2.50
CA PRO A 55 9.99 -6.43 -3.41
C PRO A 55 11.18 -5.50 -3.14
N GLY A 56 11.88 -5.09 -4.19
CA GLY A 56 13.05 -4.24 -4.02
C GLY A 56 13.73 -3.85 -5.32
N HIS A 57 14.95 -3.29 -5.19
CA HIS A 57 15.73 -2.78 -6.31
C HIS A 57 14.89 -1.82 -7.17
N ASN A 58 14.33 -0.82 -6.50
CA ASN A 58 13.33 0.07 -7.07
C ASN A 58 13.95 1.30 -7.74
N SER A 59 13.18 1.88 -8.66
CA SER A 59 13.41 3.18 -9.27
C SER A 59 12.08 3.93 -9.35
N ALA A 60 12.11 5.23 -9.10
CA ALA A 60 10.98 6.11 -9.34
C ALA A 60 11.05 6.71 -10.74
N TYR A 61 9.91 6.86 -11.39
CA TYR A 61 9.79 7.45 -12.71
C TYR A 61 8.62 8.44 -12.75
N TYR A 62 8.86 9.61 -13.29
CA TYR A 62 7.84 10.60 -13.59
C TYR A 62 7.57 10.62 -15.11
N GLU A 63 6.32 10.47 -15.51
CA GLU A 63 5.88 10.53 -16.89
C GLU A 63 5.29 11.91 -17.18
N PRO A 64 6.00 12.77 -17.92
CA PRO A 64 5.60 14.16 -18.11
C PRO A 64 4.37 14.32 -19.01
N GLU A 65 4.08 13.34 -19.87
CA GLU A 65 2.96 13.42 -20.82
C GLU A 65 1.59 13.41 -20.11
N ASN A 66 1.47 12.68 -19.02
CA ASN A 66 0.22 12.56 -18.26
C ASN A 66 0.35 12.99 -16.77
N GLY A 67 1.54 13.43 -16.36
CA GLY A 67 1.81 13.90 -15.00
C GLY A 67 1.80 12.79 -13.93
N LYS A 68 1.99 11.55 -14.32
CA LYS A 68 1.94 10.40 -13.41
C LYS A 68 3.32 10.04 -12.88
N TYR A 69 3.33 9.55 -11.65
CA TYR A 69 4.50 9.00 -11.01
C TYR A 69 4.35 7.49 -10.86
N PHE A 70 5.45 6.78 -11.02
CA PHE A 70 5.51 5.33 -10.93
C PHE A 70 6.69 4.89 -10.07
N ILE A 71 6.52 3.76 -9.42
CA ILE A 71 7.61 2.98 -8.87
C ILE A 71 7.76 1.70 -9.68
N ILE A 72 8.99 1.41 -10.07
CA ILE A 72 9.37 0.22 -10.84
C ILE A 72 10.29 -0.59 -9.94
N PHE A 73 9.97 -1.83 -9.71
CA PHE A 73 10.76 -2.71 -8.86
C PHE A 73 10.64 -4.16 -9.32
N HIS A 74 11.55 -5.01 -8.88
CA HIS A 74 11.40 -6.44 -9.07
C HIS A 74 10.85 -7.10 -7.81
N THR A 75 10.18 -8.23 -7.98
CA THR A 75 9.66 -9.02 -6.87
C THR A 75 9.61 -10.50 -7.24
N ARG A 76 9.66 -11.35 -6.23
CA ARG A 76 9.29 -12.75 -6.32
C ARG A 76 7.81 -12.92 -5.93
N PHE A 77 7.30 -14.12 -6.11
CA PHE A 77 5.89 -14.43 -5.82
C PHE A 77 5.80 -15.55 -4.79
N PRO A 78 4.77 -15.53 -3.93
CA PRO A 78 4.44 -16.67 -3.09
C PRO A 78 4.27 -17.92 -3.98
N ARG A 79 4.99 -19.00 -3.71
CA ARG A 79 5.06 -20.25 -4.51
C ARG A 79 5.84 -20.14 -5.84
N GLY A 80 6.41 -18.99 -6.18
CA GLY A 80 7.17 -18.79 -7.41
C GLY A 80 8.66 -19.13 -7.31
N GLY A 81 9.15 -19.60 -6.15
CA GLY A 81 10.57 -19.86 -5.94
C GLY A 81 11.41 -18.59 -6.09
N GLU A 82 12.54 -18.69 -6.81
CA GLU A 82 13.47 -17.56 -7.05
C GLU A 82 13.12 -16.76 -8.33
N TYR A 83 12.00 -17.01 -8.94
CA TYR A 83 11.55 -16.27 -10.12
C TYR A 83 11.27 -14.82 -9.77
N HIS A 84 11.89 -13.89 -10.48
CA HIS A 84 11.68 -12.46 -10.33
C HIS A 84 10.99 -11.89 -11.56
N GLU A 85 10.05 -11.00 -11.33
CA GLU A 85 9.44 -10.20 -12.41
C GLU A 85 9.44 -8.72 -12.02
N VAL A 86 9.48 -7.88 -13.04
CA VAL A 86 9.34 -6.44 -12.86
C VAL A 86 7.86 -6.10 -12.63
N ARG A 87 7.62 -5.19 -11.70
CA ARG A 87 6.30 -4.60 -11.44
C ARG A 87 6.37 -3.09 -11.54
N VAL A 88 5.31 -2.53 -12.08
CA VAL A 88 5.10 -1.09 -12.17
C VAL A 88 3.83 -0.77 -11.39
N HIS A 89 3.95 0.05 -10.37
CA HIS A 89 2.82 0.56 -9.61
C HIS A 89 2.74 2.07 -9.74
N GLN A 90 1.54 2.62 -9.80
CA GLN A 90 1.36 4.06 -9.75
C GLN A 90 1.69 4.58 -8.36
N MET A 91 2.38 5.70 -8.33
CA MET A 91 2.69 6.44 -7.12
C MET A 91 1.82 7.68 -7.07
N LEU A 92 1.12 7.84 -5.97
CA LEU A 92 0.29 9.00 -5.67
C LEU A 92 0.82 9.68 -4.41
N PHE A 93 0.30 10.85 -4.08
CA PHE A 93 0.73 11.58 -2.89
C PHE A 93 -0.46 11.78 -1.96
N ASN A 94 -0.25 11.55 -0.68
CA ASN A 94 -1.24 11.85 0.34
C ASN A 94 -1.35 13.36 0.59
N GLU A 95 -2.21 13.80 1.50
CA GLU A 95 -2.42 15.22 1.79
C GLU A 95 -1.20 15.94 2.36
N ASP A 96 -0.25 15.19 2.96
CA ASP A 96 1.00 15.74 3.48
C ASP A 96 2.12 15.77 2.44
N GLY A 97 1.85 15.31 1.21
CA GLY A 97 2.82 15.25 0.11
C GLY A 97 3.74 14.03 0.16
N TRP A 98 3.47 13.04 1.02
CA TRP A 98 4.23 11.79 1.05
C TRP A 98 3.74 10.82 -0.02
N PRO A 99 4.66 10.09 -0.69
CA PRO A 99 4.29 9.10 -1.68
C PRO A 99 3.61 7.89 -1.03
N VAL A 100 2.59 7.40 -1.68
CA VAL A 100 1.95 6.10 -1.44
C VAL A 100 1.90 5.35 -2.77
N ILE A 101 2.03 4.03 -2.74
CA ILE A 101 2.00 3.21 -3.95
C ILE A 101 0.73 2.35 -3.98
N THR A 102 0.14 2.23 -5.16
CA THR A 102 -1.11 1.51 -5.34
C THR A 102 -0.95 0.01 -5.10
N PRO A 103 -1.96 -0.68 -4.52
CA PRO A 103 -1.88 -2.11 -4.20
C PRO A 103 -1.72 -3.04 -5.40
N LEU A 104 -2.26 -2.67 -6.56
CA LEU A 104 -2.22 -3.49 -7.78
C LEU A 104 -1.30 -2.87 -8.84
N PRO A 105 -0.73 -3.67 -9.74
CA PRO A 105 0.05 -3.17 -10.87
C PRO A 105 -0.75 -2.19 -11.71
N TYR A 106 -0.07 -1.19 -12.25
CA TYR A 106 -0.68 -0.16 -13.08
C TYR A 106 -1.29 -0.74 -14.37
N ALA A 107 -2.53 -0.42 -14.62
CA ALA A 107 -3.29 -0.80 -15.80
C ALA A 107 -4.08 0.41 -16.38
N TYR A 108 -3.39 1.56 -16.48
CA TYR A 108 -3.90 2.83 -17.04
C TYR A 108 -4.93 3.57 -16.18
N GLU A 109 -5.00 3.28 -14.88
CA GLU A 109 -5.91 3.95 -13.95
C GLU A 109 -5.61 5.44 -13.82
N THR A 110 -6.66 6.19 -13.51
CA THR A 110 -6.62 7.62 -13.20
C THR A 110 -7.41 7.89 -11.93
N THR A 111 -6.99 8.91 -11.18
CA THR A 111 -7.78 9.42 -10.06
C THR A 111 -9.08 10.04 -10.56
N GLU A 112 -10.13 9.87 -9.79
CA GLU A 112 -11.47 10.40 -10.07
C GLU A 112 -12.11 10.94 -8.79
N GLN A 113 -13.13 11.76 -8.94
CA GLN A 113 -13.93 12.16 -7.80
C GLN A 113 -14.80 10.99 -7.35
N LEU A 114 -14.67 10.63 -6.07
CA LEU A 114 -15.35 9.49 -5.47
C LEU A 114 -16.45 9.96 -4.51
N LEU A 115 -17.52 9.20 -4.44
CA LEU A 115 -18.57 9.35 -3.44
C LEU A 115 -18.38 8.32 -2.32
N VAL A 116 -18.81 8.65 -1.11
CA VAL A 116 -18.70 7.75 0.06
C VAL A 116 -19.30 6.37 -0.24
N GLY A 117 -20.44 6.29 -0.90
CA GLY A 117 -21.08 5.01 -1.26
C GLY A 117 -20.28 4.14 -2.25
N GLU A 118 -19.28 4.69 -2.94
CA GLU A 118 -18.45 3.94 -3.89
C GLU A 118 -17.23 3.28 -3.22
N VAL A 119 -16.87 3.74 -2.02
CA VAL A 119 -15.71 3.24 -1.26
C VAL A 119 -16.12 2.41 -0.03
N VAL A 120 -17.42 2.39 0.30
CA VAL A 120 -17.98 1.53 1.36
C VAL A 120 -17.98 0.08 0.91
N GLY A 121 -17.51 -0.83 1.76
CA GLY A 121 -17.50 -2.26 1.43
C GLY A 121 -16.49 -3.06 2.26
N GLY A 122 -16.36 -4.33 1.91
CA GLY A 122 -15.37 -5.23 2.49
C GLY A 122 -14.04 -5.13 1.75
N TYR A 123 -12.95 -5.18 2.50
CA TYR A 123 -11.59 -5.08 1.99
C TYR A 123 -10.69 -6.16 2.58
N LEU A 124 -9.76 -6.64 1.78
CA LEU A 124 -8.55 -7.30 2.28
C LEU A 124 -7.55 -6.20 2.67
N TYR A 125 -7.20 -6.15 3.93
CA TYR A 125 -6.32 -5.15 4.53
C TYR A 125 -4.94 -5.73 4.82
N VAL A 126 -3.89 -5.00 4.46
CA VAL A 126 -2.50 -5.33 4.79
C VAL A 126 -1.84 -4.15 5.48
N ASN A 127 -1.24 -4.40 6.64
CA ASN A 127 -0.29 -3.49 7.27
C ASN A 127 1.12 -4.00 6.97
N HIS A 128 1.90 -3.22 6.23
CA HIS A 128 3.26 -3.60 5.83
C HIS A 128 4.26 -3.55 6.97
N GLY A 129 3.92 -2.86 8.07
CA GLY A 129 4.83 -2.64 9.19
C GLY A 129 6.06 -1.86 8.79
N LYS A 130 6.99 -1.68 9.72
CA LYS A 130 8.31 -1.06 9.47
C LYS A 130 9.46 -2.05 9.65
N ASP A 131 9.15 -3.24 10.14
CA ASP A 131 10.10 -4.31 10.42
C ASP A 131 10.84 -4.80 9.16
N ILE A 132 12.12 -5.07 9.30
CA ILE A 132 12.93 -5.76 8.30
C ILE A 132 12.84 -7.27 8.61
N SER A 133 11.96 -7.95 7.91
CA SER A 133 11.75 -9.39 8.12
C SER A 133 11.42 -10.12 6.82
N SER A 134 11.70 -11.42 6.80
CA SER A 134 11.33 -12.30 5.71
C SER A 134 9.87 -12.77 5.76
N GLN A 135 9.15 -12.45 6.84
CA GLN A 135 7.75 -12.83 7.01
C GLN A 135 6.85 -12.10 6.03
N ARG A 136 5.86 -12.82 5.52
CA ARG A 136 4.80 -12.24 4.69
C ARG A 136 3.67 -11.77 5.58
N LYS A 137 3.28 -10.51 5.42
CA LYS A 137 2.09 -9.95 6.08
C LYS A 137 0.86 -10.44 5.31
N THR A 138 0.10 -11.35 5.90
CA THR A 138 -1.15 -11.83 5.28
C THR A 138 -2.25 -10.82 5.52
N ALA A 139 -3.02 -10.53 4.49
CA ALA A 139 -4.18 -9.66 4.60
C ALA A 139 -5.22 -10.23 5.55
N VAL A 140 -5.91 -9.34 6.24
CA VAL A 140 -7.07 -9.64 7.08
C VAL A 140 -8.30 -8.94 6.52
N GLU A 141 -9.49 -9.40 6.88
CA GLU A 141 -10.73 -8.78 6.42
C GLU A 141 -11.10 -7.57 7.27
N MET A 142 -11.50 -6.51 6.60
CA MET A 142 -12.08 -5.32 7.22
C MET A 142 -13.23 -4.79 6.38
N ALA A 143 -14.07 -3.97 6.97
CA ALA A 143 -15.14 -3.26 6.27
C ALA A 143 -15.08 -1.77 6.59
N LEU A 144 -15.22 -0.95 5.54
CA LEU A 144 -15.48 0.48 5.63
C LEU A 144 -16.99 0.69 5.61
N ASN A 145 -17.57 1.21 6.69
CA ASN A 145 -19.00 1.39 6.82
C ASN A 145 -19.43 2.82 6.43
N GLN A 146 -20.68 2.97 6.02
CA GLN A 146 -21.28 4.23 5.58
C GLN A 146 -21.26 5.32 6.68
N ASP A 147 -21.24 4.92 7.94
CA ASP A 147 -21.20 5.81 9.10
C ASP A 147 -19.79 6.27 9.47
N GLY A 148 -18.78 5.91 8.68
CA GLY A 148 -17.37 6.24 8.92
C GLY A 148 -16.65 5.30 9.89
N THR A 149 -17.29 4.21 10.32
CA THR A 149 -16.64 3.20 11.16
C THR A 149 -15.89 2.16 10.33
N ILE A 150 -14.86 1.57 10.93
CA ILE A 150 -14.13 0.42 10.41
C ILE A 150 -14.44 -0.77 11.32
N THR A 151 -14.82 -1.90 10.73
CA THR A 151 -15.11 -3.15 11.44
C THR A 151 -14.43 -4.35 10.79
N GLY A 152 -14.33 -5.46 11.50
CA GLY A 152 -13.66 -6.69 11.05
C GLY A 152 -12.52 -7.08 11.97
N GLU A 153 -11.43 -7.61 11.40
CA GLU A 153 -10.21 -7.98 12.14
C GLU A 153 -9.46 -6.75 12.69
N VAL A 154 -9.67 -5.59 12.09
CA VAL A 154 -9.22 -4.29 12.58
C VAL A 154 -10.41 -3.36 12.75
N THR A 155 -10.28 -2.42 13.70
CA THR A 155 -11.36 -1.47 14.01
C THR A 155 -10.84 -0.04 14.03
N GLY A 156 -11.72 0.91 13.78
CA GLY A 156 -11.36 2.31 13.76
C GLY A 156 -12.40 3.19 13.10
N THR A 157 -11.94 4.28 12.54
CA THR A 157 -12.77 5.22 11.78
C THR A 157 -12.10 5.61 10.47
N TRP A 158 -12.88 6.04 9.50
CA TRP A 158 -12.38 6.53 8.23
C TRP A 158 -13.20 7.68 7.72
N GLN A 159 -12.61 8.49 6.85
CA GLN A 159 -13.30 9.53 6.12
C GLN A 159 -12.68 9.75 4.74
N LEU A 160 -13.56 9.97 3.75
CA LEU A 160 -13.15 10.45 2.43
C LEU A 160 -12.90 11.96 2.53
N LYS A 161 -11.77 12.43 2.01
CA LYS A 161 -11.39 13.84 1.95
C LYS A 161 -11.15 14.27 0.51
N GLY A 162 -11.69 15.43 0.15
CA GLY A 162 -11.59 15.91 -1.24
C GLY A 162 -12.14 14.90 -2.23
N ASP A 163 -11.46 14.74 -3.35
CA ASP A 163 -11.97 13.90 -4.44
C ASP A 163 -11.67 12.40 -4.22
N TYR A 164 -10.47 12.07 -3.74
CA TYR A 164 -10.01 10.68 -3.60
C TYR A 164 -9.06 10.46 -2.41
N LEU A 165 -8.84 11.48 -1.59
CA LEU A 165 -8.00 11.34 -0.40
C LEU A 165 -8.75 10.61 0.70
N VAL A 166 -8.03 9.87 1.52
CA VAL A 166 -8.59 9.14 2.65
C VAL A 166 -7.78 9.36 3.91
N GLU A 167 -8.48 9.44 5.02
CA GLU A 167 -7.91 9.38 6.35
C GLU A 167 -8.52 8.18 7.08
N LEU A 168 -7.67 7.32 7.64
CA LEU A 168 -8.06 6.15 8.40
C LEU A 168 -7.39 6.20 9.78
N SER A 169 -8.17 6.07 10.84
CA SER A 169 -7.67 5.93 12.20
C SER A 169 -7.87 4.48 12.62
N ILE A 170 -6.79 3.71 12.67
CA ILE A 170 -6.80 2.27 12.97
C ILE A 170 -5.86 2.02 14.15
N GLU A 171 -6.35 1.36 15.21
CA GLU A 171 -5.54 0.96 16.38
C GLU A 171 -4.69 2.10 16.99
N GLN A 172 -5.20 3.32 17.04
CA GLN A 172 -4.56 4.55 17.54
C GLN A 172 -3.55 5.20 16.57
N SER A 173 -3.28 4.61 15.42
CA SER A 173 -2.46 5.24 14.37
C SER A 173 -3.34 5.92 13.33
N LEU A 174 -2.93 7.11 12.91
CA LEU A 174 -3.56 7.86 11.84
C LEU A 174 -2.81 7.60 10.52
N PHE A 175 -3.56 7.18 9.51
CA PHE A 175 -3.05 6.95 8.16
C PHE A 175 -3.72 7.90 7.18
N LYS A 176 -2.93 8.53 6.34
CA LYS A 176 -3.38 9.43 5.28
C LYS A 176 -3.00 8.86 3.93
N GLY A 177 -3.94 8.87 3.01
CA GLY A 177 -3.69 8.20 1.73
C GLY A 177 -4.70 8.54 0.66
N VAL A 178 -4.87 7.61 -0.25
CA VAL A 178 -5.68 7.75 -1.46
C VAL A 178 -6.53 6.52 -1.69
N PHE A 179 -7.70 6.71 -2.27
CA PHE A 179 -8.46 5.68 -2.96
C PHE A 179 -8.13 5.71 -4.46
N LEU A 180 -8.11 4.54 -5.07
CA LEU A 180 -7.99 4.40 -6.51
C LEU A 180 -8.77 3.17 -6.98
N ARG A 181 -9.56 3.32 -8.04
CA ARG A 181 -10.21 2.18 -8.69
C ARG A 181 -9.20 1.52 -9.63
N GLN A 182 -8.80 0.28 -9.31
CA GLN A 182 -7.77 -0.45 -10.04
C GLN A 182 -8.32 -1.70 -10.72
N TRP A 183 -7.74 -2.07 -11.86
CA TRP A 183 -8.01 -3.35 -12.49
C TRP A 183 -7.39 -4.49 -11.68
N ASP A 184 -8.22 -5.42 -11.25
CA ASP A 184 -7.79 -6.66 -10.61
C ASP A 184 -7.85 -7.82 -11.60
N PRO A 185 -6.68 -8.33 -12.06
CA PRO A 185 -6.65 -9.45 -12.99
C PRO A 185 -7.25 -10.75 -12.43
N ALA A 186 -7.18 -10.94 -11.10
CA ALA A 186 -7.72 -12.13 -10.45
C ALA A 186 -9.26 -12.11 -10.43
N ALA A 187 -9.84 -10.94 -10.19
CA ALA A 187 -11.29 -10.75 -10.22
C ALA A 187 -11.82 -10.46 -11.63
N ALA A 188 -10.94 -10.23 -12.63
CA ALA A 188 -11.28 -9.73 -13.96
C ALA A 188 -12.25 -8.52 -13.93
N ALA A 189 -12.02 -7.60 -12.97
CA ALA A 189 -12.92 -6.48 -12.70
C ALA A 189 -12.13 -5.29 -12.13
N TYR A 190 -12.73 -4.10 -12.21
CA TYR A 190 -12.27 -2.95 -11.43
C TYR A 190 -12.74 -3.08 -9.99
N VAL A 191 -11.82 -2.90 -9.06
CA VAL A 191 -12.05 -2.93 -7.62
C VAL A 191 -11.56 -1.64 -6.99
N MET A 192 -12.19 -1.21 -5.90
CA MET A 192 -11.67 -0.10 -5.13
C MET A 192 -10.45 -0.56 -4.33
N THR A 193 -9.41 0.27 -4.34
CA THR A 193 -8.22 0.08 -3.52
C THR A 193 -7.94 1.33 -2.71
N PHE A 194 -7.24 1.18 -1.59
CA PHE A 194 -6.62 2.30 -0.91
C PHE A 194 -5.18 2.00 -0.55
N SER A 195 -4.40 3.05 -0.47
CA SER A 195 -3.04 3.04 0.05
C SER A 195 -2.85 4.25 0.93
N ALA A 196 -2.38 4.06 2.14
CA ALA A 196 -2.18 5.15 3.10
C ALA A 196 -0.90 4.95 3.91
N LEU A 197 -0.40 6.04 4.47
CA LEU A 197 0.84 6.10 5.21
C LEU A 197 0.60 6.78 6.56
N SER A 198 1.17 6.22 7.63
CA SER A 198 1.21 6.89 8.93
C SER A 198 2.41 7.83 9.04
N GLU A 199 2.40 8.70 10.05
CA GLU A 199 3.51 9.60 10.36
C GLU A 199 4.80 8.81 10.68
N GLU A 200 4.67 7.64 11.29
CA GLU A 200 5.80 6.75 11.58
C GLU A 200 6.37 6.04 10.35
N GLY A 201 5.86 6.33 9.17
CA GLY A 201 6.33 5.76 7.90
C GLY A 201 5.87 4.33 7.64
N ILE A 202 4.73 3.93 8.19
CA ILE A 202 4.12 2.61 7.98
C ILE A 202 3.04 2.71 6.90
N ALA A 203 3.18 1.94 5.83
CA ALA A 203 2.17 1.86 4.79
C ALA A 203 1.14 0.77 5.07
N ILE A 204 -0.11 1.09 4.74
CA ILE A 204 -1.24 0.14 4.74
C ILE A 204 -1.91 0.14 3.36
N TRP A 205 -2.40 -1.04 2.98
CA TRP A 205 -3.16 -1.22 1.75
C TRP A 205 -4.50 -1.88 2.01
N GLY A 206 -5.49 -1.51 1.21
CA GLY A 206 -6.75 -2.21 1.14
C GLY A 206 -7.14 -2.50 -0.29
N LYS A 207 -7.70 -3.68 -0.51
CA LYS A 207 -8.26 -4.11 -1.79
C LYS A 207 -9.70 -4.60 -1.56
N GLU A 208 -10.65 -3.99 -2.24
CA GLU A 208 -12.06 -4.38 -2.16
C GLU A 208 -12.25 -5.86 -2.53
N VAL A 209 -13.03 -6.55 -1.73
CA VAL A 209 -13.51 -7.90 -2.03
C VAL A 209 -14.88 -7.77 -2.69
N LYS A 210 -14.97 -7.99 -3.99
CA LYS A 210 -16.28 -8.14 -4.62
C LYS A 210 -16.90 -9.44 -4.12
N LYS A 211 -17.97 -9.33 -3.35
CA LYS A 211 -18.83 -10.49 -3.13
C LYS A 211 -19.39 -10.87 -4.50
N GLU A 212 -18.95 -11.99 -5.05
CA GLU A 212 -19.71 -12.59 -6.15
C GLU A 212 -21.15 -12.75 -5.67
N LEU A 213 -22.06 -12.25 -6.47
CA LEU A 213 -23.47 -12.61 -6.36
C LEU A 213 -23.56 -14.14 -6.56
N LEU A 214 -23.37 -14.89 -5.49
CA LEU A 214 -23.81 -16.27 -5.42
C LEU A 214 -25.34 -16.23 -5.28
N GLU A 215 -26.01 -15.74 -6.31
CA GLU A 215 -27.36 -16.14 -6.67
C GLU A 215 -27.21 -17.20 -7.75
N VAL A 216 -27.03 -18.42 -7.31
CA VAL A 216 -27.39 -19.58 -8.14
C VAL A 216 -28.69 -20.11 -7.59
N GLU A 217 -29.72 -19.98 -8.43
CA GLU A 217 -31.06 -20.54 -8.26
C GLU A 217 -31.00 -22.04 -7.94
#